data_dcd376ccae10339b45bcf09c6630b4ae
#
_entry.id   dcd376ccae10339b45bcf09c6630b4ae
#
_cell.length_a   1.000
_cell.length_b   1.000
_cell.length_c   1.000
_cell.angle_alpha   90.00
_cell.angle_beta   90.00
_cell.angle_gamma   90.00
#
_symmetry.space_group_name_H-M   'P 1'
#
loop_
_entity.id
_entity.type
_entity.pdbx_description
1 polymer ?
#
loop_
_entity_poly.entity_id
_entity_poly.type
_entity_poly.pdbx_seq_one_letter_code
_entity_poly.pdbx_strand_id
1 'polypeptide(L)'
;VTSREQLGDAIEKLEALSEATKAAQQHIRVLKILNDGTVEARSAGMYEEYQGEPGNNGSILLSQEELTTLVTEAAARNIDVHVHALGERTIDQTLNAIEAAQTAHGDSDTRYTICHIQIMKREAIERFSKLNVIAQGTPLWASYDSLGKQFLSEDQFNRSYLFKSLKEAGVRLTFGSDYPSTGAGSLGISPLYNIEIGHTRQNAGEPEGLIQPPMSERLSLEDMVRGYTIDAAYQLGMEDQIGSIEVGKKADLIILEKNLFEVDTYEINEIKVD
;
A
#
# COMPACT_ATOMS: atom_id res chain seq x y z
N VAL A 1 10.41 -11.03 -5.00
CA VAL A 1 10.81 -11.15 -6.42
C VAL A 1 11.04 -9.75 -6.96
N THR A 2 12.27 -9.45 -7.35
CA THR A 2 12.71 -8.15 -7.89
C THR A 2 13.34 -8.29 -9.28
N SER A 3 13.45 -9.51 -9.77
CA SER A 3 13.93 -9.81 -11.13
C SER A 3 13.35 -11.13 -11.61
N ARG A 4 13.33 -11.32 -12.95
CA ARG A 4 12.86 -12.58 -13.56
C ARG A 4 13.67 -13.81 -13.18
N GLU A 5 14.95 -13.63 -12.86
CA GLU A 5 15.83 -14.73 -12.44
C GLU A 5 15.38 -15.39 -11.13
N GLN A 6 14.60 -14.66 -10.32
CA GLN A 6 14.11 -15.17 -9.03
C GLN A 6 12.78 -15.94 -9.14
N LEU A 7 12.13 -15.99 -10.31
CA LEU A 7 10.81 -16.60 -10.45
C LEU A 7 10.81 -18.10 -10.17
N GLY A 8 11.82 -18.81 -10.67
CA GLY A 8 11.83 -20.28 -10.67
C GLY A 8 11.89 -20.94 -9.30
N ASP A 9 12.34 -20.23 -8.26
CA ASP A 9 12.55 -20.78 -6.91
C ASP A 9 12.06 -19.86 -5.77
N ALA A 10 11.29 -18.82 -6.11
CA ALA A 10 10.84 -17.83 -5.14
C ALA A 10 9.99 -18.44 -4.02
N ILE A 11 9.11 -19.35 -4.35
CA ILE A 11 8.20 -20.01 -3.41
C ILE A 11 8.97 -20.98 -2.52
N GLU A 12 9.80 -21.85 -3.10
CA GLU A 12 10.61 -22.81 -2.33
C GLU A 12 11.58 -22.10 -1.37
N LYS A 13 12.19 -21.00 -1.79
CA LYS A 13 13.04 -20.18 -0.92
C LYS A 13 12.27 -19.57 0.23
N LEU A 14 11.04 -19.08 -0.02
CA LEU A 14 10.19 -18.53 1.03
C LEU A 14 9.78 -19.60 2.03
N GLU A 15 9.37 -20.79 1.57
CA GLU A 15 9.03 -21.92 2.43
C GLU A 15 10.23 -22.37 3.29
N ALA A 16 11.42 -22.48 2.67
CA ALA A 16 12.65 -22.81 3.38
C ALA A 16 13.01 -21.77 4.45
N LEU A 17 12.87 -20.47 4.17
CA LEU A 17 13.08 -19.41 5.13
C LEU A 17 12.04 -19.44 6.26
N SER A 18 10.77 -19.66 5.93
CA SER A 18 9.70 -19.79 6.92
C SER A 18 9.96 -20.91 7.91
N GLU A 19 10.37 -22.09 7.43
CA GLU A 19 10.72 -23.22 8.29
C GLU A 19 11.97 -22.93 9.13
N ALA A 20 13.03 -22.36 8.54
CA ALA A 20 14.28 -22.05 9.24
C ALA A 20 14.10 -21.02 10.37
N THR A 21 13.12 -20.10 10.25
CA THR A 21 12.89 -19.03 11.22
C THR A 21 11.81 -19.35 12.26
N LYS A 22 11.11 -20.46 12.12
CA LYS A 22 10.00 -20.88 12.99
C LYS A 22 10.41 -20.96 14.47
N ALA A 23 11.61 -21.48 14.75
CA ALA A 23 12.15 -21.57 16.11
C ALA A 23 12.48 -20.19 16.73
N ALA A 24 12.72 -19.16 15.91
CA ALA A 24 13.00 -17.80 16.35
C ALA A 24 11.74 -16.96 16.55
N GLN A 25 10.54 -17.54 16.48
CA GLN A 25 9.24 -16.85 16.54
C GLN A 25 9.08 -15.78 15.44
N GLN A 26 9.77 -15.94 14.33
CA GLN A 26 9.62 -15.10 13.15
C GLN A 26 8.67 -15.78 12.16
N HIS A 27 7.72 -15.02 11.64
CA HIS A 27 6.72 -15.50 10.70
C HIS A 27 7.01 -14.93 9.32
N ILE A 28 7.74 -15.65 8.48
CA ILE A 28 7.95 -15.31 7.08
C ILE A 28 6.86 -16.01 6.27
N ARG A 29 5.84 -15.28 5.87
CA ARG A 29 4.67 -15.82 5.17
C ARG A 29 4.24 -15.00 3.95
N VAL A 30 4.96 -13.95 3.60
CA VAL A 30 4.56 -13.00 2.56
C VAL A 30 5.53 -13.03 1.40
N LEU A 31 5.02 -13.30 0.21
CA LEU A 31 5.75 -13.15 -1.04
C LEU A 31 5.68 -11.72 -1.50
N LYS A 32 6.80 -10.98 -1.43
CA LYS A 32 6.90 -9.63 -1.98
C LYS A 32 7.32 -9.66 -3.44
N ILE A 33 6.56 -8.96 -4.29
CA ILE A 33 6.81 -8.80 -5.73
C ILE A 33 6.94 -7.31 -6.03
N LEU A 34 8.04 -6.90 -6.67
CA LEU A 34 8.19 -5.57 -7.26
C LEU A 34 7.84 -5.70 -8.75
N ASN A 35 6.70 -5.16 -9.18
CA ASN A 35 6.22 -5.41 -10.54
C ASN A 35 6.32 -4.19 -11.47
N ASP A 36 6.46 -2.98 -10.93
CA ASP A 36 6.82 -1.78 -11.71
C ASP A 36 7.77 -0.86 -10.93
N GLY A 37 8.02 0.32 -11.46
CA GLY A 37 8.80 1.36 -10.80
C GLY A 37 7.93 2.48 -10.23
N THR A 38 8.42 3.74 -10.27
CA THR A 38 7.73 4.91 -9.72
C THR A 38 7.33 5.90 -10.81
N VAL A 39 6.34 6.76 -10.52
CA VAL A 39 5.91 7.83 -11.41
C VAL A 39 7.02 8.86 -11.59
N GLU A 40 7.71 9.23 -10.52
CA GLU A 40 8.78 10.23 -10.52
C GLU A 40 9.99 9.79 -11.35
N ALA A 41 10.23 8.46 -11.41
CA ALA A 41 11.22 7.86 -12.30
C ALA A 41 10.68 7.53 -13.70
N ARG A 42 9.40 7.81 -13.98
CA ARG A 42 8.69 7.50 -15.23
C ARG A 42 8.78 6.03 -15.60
N SER A 43 8.71 5.18 -14.59
CA SER A 43 8.86 3.73 -14.72
C SER A 43 7.68 2.94 -14.13
N ALA A 44 6.70 3.59 -13.48
CA ALA A 44 5.43 2.96 -13.13
C ALA A 44 4.66 2.57 -14.40
N GLY A 45 4.03 1.41 -14.40
CA GLY A 45 3.35 0.86 -15.57
C GLY A 45 2.02 1.55 -15.86
N MET A 46 2.00 2.45 -16.83
CA MET A 46 0.85 3.26 -17.23
C MET A 46 0.24 2.73 -18.55
N TYR A 47 -1.03 3.07 -18.82
CA TYR A 47 -1.63 2.84 -20.13
C TYR A 47 -1.23 3.92 -21.12
N GLU A 48 -1.18 5.17 -20.70
CA GLU A 48 -0.77 6.30 -21.50
C GLU A 48 0.72 6.58 -21.32
N GLU A 49 1.32 7.23 -22.28
CA GLU A 49 2.71 7.67 -22.23
C GLU A 49 2.88 8.81 -21.21
N TYR A 50 4.02 8.86 -20.57
CA TYR A 50 4.39 9.99 -19.70
C TYR A 50 4.49 11.28 -20.51
N GLN A 51 4.03 12.39 -19.95
CA GLN A 51 4.12 13.68 -20.61
C GLN A 51 5.57 14.04 -20.89
N GLY A 52 5.83 14.45 -22.13
CA GLY A 52 7.16 14.81 -22.60
C GLY A 52 8.08 13.63 -22.95
N GLU A 53 7.61 12.38 -22.85
CA GLU A 53 8.40 11.19 -23.17
C GLU A 53 7.67 10.24 -24.16
N PRO A 54 7.59 10.58 -25.43
CA PRO A 54 6.96 9.72 -26.42
C PRO A 54 7.52 8.30 -26.44
N GLY A 55 6.65 7.30 -26.44
CA GLY A 55 7.01 5.88 -26.40
C GLY A 55 7.27 5.35 -24.97
N ASN A 56 7.28 6.18 -23.95
CA ASN A 56 7.48 5.74 -22.58
C ASN A 56 6.15 5.71 -21.79
N ASN A 57 5.64 4.52 -21.50
CA ASN A 57 4.52 4.28 -20.59
C ASN A 57 4.91 3.43 -19.37
N GLY A 58 6.17 3.54 -18.96
CA GLY A 58 6.76 2.77 -17.87
C GLY A 58 7.06 1.32 -18.24
N SER A 59 7.48 0.57 -17.23
CA SER A 59 7.87 -0.83 -17.38
C SER A 59 7.12 -1.71 -16.38
N ILE A 60 6.81 -2.92 -16.79
CA ILE A 60 6.28 -3.97 -15.93
C ILE A 60 7.29 -5.11 -15.94
N LEU A 61 7.70 -5.56 -14.76
CA LEU A 61 8.74 -6.59 -14.62
C LEU A 61 8.28 -7.94 -15.15
N LEU A 62 7.09 -8.39 -14.74
CA LEU A 62 6.56 -9.70 -15.07
C LEU A 62 5.47 -9.59 -16.14
N SER A 63 5.43 -10.55 -17.05
CA SER A 63 4.28 -10.72 -17.94
C SER A 63 3.02 -11.10 -17.13
N GLN A 64 1.84 -10.96 -17.73
CA GLN A 64 0.59 -11.41 -17.09
C GLN A 64 0.64 -12.89 -16.70
N GLU A 65 1.18 -13.73 -17.56
CA GLU A 65 1.31 -15.17 -17.33
C GLU A 65 2.25 -15.49 -16.15
N GLU A 66 3.44 -14.87 -16.14
CA GLU A 66 4.42 -15.03 -15.04
C GLU A 66 3.84 -14.60 -13.70
N LEU A 67 3.19 -13.43 -13.64
CA LEU A 67 2.57 -12.95 -12.42
C LEU A 67 1.41 -13.84 -11.97
N THR A 68 0.54 -14.25 -12.90
CA THR A 68 -0.58 -15.14 -12.61
C THR A 68 -0.10 -16.48 -12.06
N THR A 69 0.91 -17.08 -12.68
CA THR A 69 1.50 -18.34 -12.21
C THR A 69 2.01 -18.20 -10.79
N LEU A 70 2.82 -17.15 -10.51
CA LEU A 70 3.44 -16.93 -9.21
C LEU A 70 2.39 -16.69 -8.10
N VAL A 71 1.38 -15.87 -8.38
CA VAL A 71 0.30 -15.57 -7.41
C VAL A 71 -0.58 -16.81 -7.16
N THR A 72 -0.84 -17.61 -8.19
CA THR A 72 -1.62 -18.85 -8.08
C THR A 72 -0.85 -19.91 -7.28
N GLU A 73 0.45 -20.05 -7.50
CA GLU A 73 1.30 -20.95 -6.72
C GLU A 73 1.40 -20.54 -5.25
N ALA A 74 1.47 -19.24 -4.97
CA ALA A 74 1.44 -18.73 -3.59
C ALA A 74 0.10 -19.08 -2.90
N ALA A 75 -1.02 -18.86 -3.61
CA ALA A 75 -2.35 -19.20 -3.11
C ALA A 75 -2.51 -20.70 -2.80
N ALA A 76 -2.00 -21.57 -3.67
CA ALA A 76 -2.02 -23.02 -3.46
C ALA A 76 -1.31 -23.47 -2.16
N ARG A 77 -0.45 -22.63 -1.59
CA ARG A 77 0.35 -22.89 -0.38
C ARG A 77 -0.03 -21.99 0.80
N ASN A 78 -1.12 -21.23 0.71
CA ASN A 78 -1.56 -20.24 1.72
C ASN A 78 -0.46 -19.22 2.06
N ILE A 79 0.33 -18.83 1.07
CA ILE A 79 1.35 -17.78 1.18
C ILE A 79 0.71 -16.46 0.83
N ASP A 80 0.80 -15.47 1.71
CA ASP A 80 0.30 -14.12 1.45
C ASP A 80 1.12 -13.45 0.34
N VAL A 81 0.44 -12.61 -0.45
CA VAL A 81 1.06 -11.93 -1.59
C VAL A 81 1.00 -10.42 -1.40
N HIS A 82 2.14 -9.76 -1.65
CA HIS A 82 2.29 -8.31 -1.53
C HIS A 82 2.97 -7.75 -2.77
N VAL A 83 2.21 -7.10 -3.64
CA VAL A 83 2.70 -6.60 -4.93
C VAL A 83 2.89 -5.09 -4.90
N HIS A 84 4.08 -4.64 -5.26
CA HIS A 84 4.38 -3.24 -5.56
C HIS A 84 3.80 -2.92 -6.94
N ALA A 85 2.84 -2.00 -6.97
CA ALA A 85 2.19 -1.52 -8.18
C ALA A 85 1.76 -0.06 -8.00
N LEU A 86 2.46 0.85 -8.67
CA LEU A 86 2.16 2.28 -8.64
C LEU A 86 1.29 2.71 -9.80
N GLY A 87 1.53 2.14 -10.99
CA GLY A 87 0.83 2.52 -12.21
C GLY A 87 -0.45 1.72 -12.46
N GLU A 88 -1.41 2.35 -13.12
CA GLU A 88 -2.74 1.79 -13.36
C GLU A 88 -2.73 0.47 -14.14
N ARG A 89 -1.79 0.32 -15.10
CA ARG A 89 -1.64 -0.91 -15.88
C ARG A 89 -1.11 -2.06 -15.03
N THR A 90 -0.17 -1.77 -14.12
CA THR A 90 0.38 -2.77 -13.20
C THR A 90 -0.64 -3.19 -12.16
N ILE A 91 -1.46 -2.25 -11.67
CA ILE A 91 -2.57 -2.54 -10.75
C ILE A 91 -3.58 -3.47 -11.42
N ASP A 92 -4.02 -3.16 -12.63
CA ASP A 92 -4.97 -4.00 -13.37
C ASP A 92 -4.41 -5.41 -13.63
N GLN A 93 -3.14 -5.50 -14.02
CA GLN A 93 -2.45 -6.78 -14.22
C GLN A 93 -2.41 -7.60 -12.91
N THR A 94 -2.15 -6.95 -11.79
CA THR A 94 -2.10 -7.60 -10.48
C THR A 94 -3.49 -8.08 -10.06
N LEU A 95 -4.53 -7.28 -10.25
CA LEU A 95 -5.91 -7.70 -10.00
C LEU A 95 -6.33 -8.88 -10.86
N ASN A 96 -5.89 -8.95 -12.14
CA ASN A 96 -6.14 -10.10 -13.00
C ASN A 96 -5.48 -11.38 -12.44
N ALA A 97 -4.24 -11.29 -11.96
CA ALA A 97 -3.52 -12.42 -11.39
C ALA A 97 -4.19 -12.91 -10.08
N ILE A 98 -4.64 -11.99 -9.23
CA ILE A 98 -5.36 -12.32 -7.98
C ILE A 98 -6.70 -12.99 -8.31
N GLU A 99 -7.47 -12.47 -9.26
CA GLU A 99 -8.74 -13.05 -9.68
C GLU A 99 -8.58 -14.48 -10.21
N ALA A 100 -7.54 -14.73 -10.99
CA ALA A 100 -7.20 -16.06 -11.47
C ALA A 100 -6.81 -17.01 -10.33
N ALA A 101 -5.99 -16.54 -9.38
CA ALA A 101 -5.59 -17.33 -8.21
C ALA A 101 -6.78 -17.69 -7.32
N GLN A 102 -7.69 -16.75 -7.05
CA GLN A 102 -8.92 -16.99 -6.28
C GLN A 102 -9.87 -17.95 -7.02
N THR A 103 -9.90 -17.88 -8.35
CA THR A 103 -10.69 -18.82 -9.14
C THR A 103 -10.14 -20.25 -9.04
N ALA A 104 -8.82 -20.40 -9.02
CA ALA A 104 -8.15 -21.70 -8.92
C ALA A 104 -8.14 -22.27 -7.49
N HIS A 105 -8.05 -21.41 -6.47
CA HIS A 105 -7.86 -21.75 -5.05
C HIS A 105 -8.77 -20.91 -4.14
N GLY A 106 -10.10 -20.97 -4.37
CA GLY A 106 -11.07 -20.15 -3.64
C GLY A 106 -11.13 -20.40 -2.12
N ASP A 107 -10.66 -21.55 -1.66
CA ASP A 107 -10.60 -21.92 -0.23
C ASP A 107 -9.27 -21.53 0.44
N SER A 108 -8.37 -20.83 -0.26
CA SER A 108 -7.10 -20.38 0.29
C SER A 108 -7.28 -19.25 1.30
N ASP A 109 -6.54 -19.30 2.42
CA ASP A 109 -6.45 -18.22 3.42
C ASP A 109 -5.45 -17.10 3.01
N THR A 110 -4.97 -17.12 1.78
CA THR A 110 -4.02 -16.12 1.25
C THR A 110 -4.60 -14.71 1.29
N ARG A 111 -3.86 -13.79 1.90
CA ARG A 111 -4.16 -12.36 1.88
C ARG A 111 -3.41 -11.70 0.72
N TYR A 112 -4.13 -10.96 -0.08
CA TYR A 112 -3.57 -10.26 -1.22
C TYR A 112 -3.48 -8.77 -0.91
N THR A 113 -2.29 -8.20 -1.05
CA THR A 113 -2.03 -6.78 -0.87
C THR A 113 -1.44 -6.18 -2.14
N ILE A 114 -1.98 -5.06 -2.57
CA ILE A 114 -1.36 -4.19 -3.56
C ILE A 114 -0.88 -2.95 -2.83
N CYS A 115 0.40 -2.60 -2.96
CA CYS A 115 0.97 -1.45 -2.27
C CYS A 115 1.29 -0.29 -3.20
N HIS A 116 1.34 0.88 -2.60
CA HIS A 116 1.57 2.22 -3.16
C HIS A 116 0.35 2.78 -3.88
N ILE A 117 -0.15 2.15 -4.95
CA ILE A 117 -1.41 2.50 -5.64
C ILE A 117 -1.45 3.99 -5.97
N GLN A 118 -0.37 4.50 -6.60
CA GLN A 118 -0.23 5.94 -6.82
C GLN A 118 -1.24 6.44 -7.85
N ILE A 119 -1.29 5.83 -9.03
CA ILE A 119 -2.24 6.18 -10.10
C ILE A 119 -3.11 4.98 -10.41
N MET A 120 -4.42 5.12 -10.24
CA MET A 120 -5.37 4.04 -10.42
C MET A 120 -6.59 4.50 -11.24
N LYS A 121 -7.13 3.60 -12.05
CA LYS A 121 -8.45 3.80 -12.68
C LYS A 121 -9.54 3.62 -11.62
N ARG A 122 -10.60 4.46 -11.68
CA ARG A 122 -11.72 4.37 -10.73
C ARG A 122 -12.46 3.04 -10.79
N GLU A 123 -12.51 2.41 -11.96
CA GLU A 123 -13.11 1.10 -12.19
C GLU A 123 -12.40 -0.03 -11.42
N ALA A 124 -11.11 0.15 -11.13
CA ALA A 124 -10.35 -0.82 -10.31
C ALA A 124 -10.83 -0.88 -8.86
N ILE A 125 -11.45 0.18 -8.32
CA ILE A 125 -11.94 0.26 -6.93
C ILE A 125 -12.91 -0.89 -6.62
N GLU A 126 -13.88 -1.12 -7.50
CA GLU A 126 -14.85 -2.21 -7.34
C GLU A 126 -14.16 -3.59 -7.33
N ARG A 127 -13.11 -3.76 -8.15
CA ARG A 127 -12.33 -5.01 -8.18
C ARG A 127 -11.56 -5.24 -6.89
N PHE A 128 -10.93 -4.21 -6.30
CA PHE A 128 -10.30 -4.33 -4.97
C PHE A 128 -11.30 -4.84 -3.93
N SER A 129 -12.49 -4.25 -3.87
CA SER A 129 -13.54 -4.66 -2.93
C SER A 129 -14.01 -6.10 -3.20
N LYS A 130 -14.36 -6.41 -4.44
CA LYS A 130 -14.88 -7.73 -4.84
C LYS A 130 -13.90 -8.87 -4.60
N LEU A 131 -12.61 -8.62 -4.83
CA LEU A 131 -11.53 -9.59 -4.64
C LEU A 131 -10.94 -9.57 -3.21
N ASN A 132 -11.51 -8.77 -2.30
CA ASN A 132 -11.01 -8.59 -0.94
C ASN A 132 -9.51 -8.28 -0.87
N VAL A 133 -9.02 -7.42 -1.78
CA VAL A 133 -7.62 -7.02 -1.85
C VAL A 133 -7.35 -5.91 -0.84
N ILE A 134 -6.29 -6.06 -0.06
CA ILE A 134 -5.82 -5.02 0.85
C ILE A 134 -5.10 -3.94 0.03
N ALA A 135 -5.47 -2.69 0.24
CA ALA A 135 -4.79 -1.54 -0.32
C ALA A 135 -3.83 -0.96 0.70
N GLN A 136 -2.52 -1.05 0.45
CA GLN A 136 -1.51 -0.53 1.34
C GLN A 136 -0.88 0.74 0.75
N GLY A 137 -0.89 1.81 1.53
CA GLY A 137 -0.33 3.10 1.12
C GLY A 137 0.80 3.58 2.01
N THR A 138 1.53 4.58 1.49
CA THR A 138 2.45 5.43 2.25
C THR A 138 1.87 6.84 2.23
N PRO A 139 1.13 7.25 3.28
CA PRO A 139 0.37 8.51 3.25
C PRO A 139 1.24 9.75 3.02
N LEU A 140 2.51 9.71 3.43
CA LEU A 140 3.50 10.74 3.14
C LEU A 140 3.52 11.14 1.65
N TRP A 141 3.36 10.18 0.75
CA TRP A 141 3.41 10.43 -0.69
C TRP A 141 2.11 11.03 -1.25
N ALA A 142 1.04 11.02 -0.46
CA ALA A 142 -0.22 11.64 -0.82
C ALA A 142 -0.26 13.16 -0.53
N SER A 143 0.85 13.80 -0.14
CA SER A 143 1.04 15.24 -0.17
C SER A 143 1.20 15.73 -1.62
N TYR A 144 1.18 17.06 -1.82
CA TYR A 144 1.24 17.61 -3.17
C TYR A 144 2.54 17.23 -3.90
N ASP A 145 2.40 16.39 -4.92
CA ASP A 145 3.51 15.90 -5.73
C ASP A 145 3.78 16.81 -6.94
N SER A 146 4.64 17.81 -6.73
CA SER A 146 5.06 18.74 -7.79
C SER A 146 5.95 18.10 -8.86
N LEU A 147 6.64 16.99 -8.53
CA LEU A 147 7.50 16.27 -9.46
C LEU A 147 6.67 15.35 -10.36
N GLY A 148 5.85 14.49 -9.79
CA GLY A 148 4.99 13.57 -10.54
C GLY A 148 4.01 14.32 -11.45
N LYS A 149 3.50 15.47 -11.00
CA LYS A 149 2.64 16.34 -11.82
C LYS A 149 3.24 16.70 -13.18
N GLN A 150 4.56 16.81 -13.29
CA GLN A 150 5.23 17.19 -14.55
C GLN A 150 5.12 16.10 -15.62
N PHE A 151 4.91 14.86 -15.21
CA PHE A 151 4.90 13.69 -16.09
C PHE A 151 3.52 13.09 -16.30
N LEU A 152 2.51 13.58 -15.57
CA LEU A 152 1.15 13.07 -15.60
C LEU A 152 0.21 14.04 -16.33
N SER A 153 -0.78 13.51 -17.05
CA SER A 153 -1.93 14.30 -17.48
C SER A 153 -2.71 14.82 -16.26
N GLU A 154 -3.52 15.86 -16.45
CA GLU A 154 -4.37 16.39 -15.37
C GLU A 154 -5.33 15.31 -14.84
N ASP A 155 -5.89 14.48 -15.72
CA ASP A 155 -6.75 13.37 -15.32
C ASP A 155 -6.02 12.35 -14.47
N GLN A 156 -4.82 11.92 -14.88
CA GLN A 156 -4.00 11.00 -14.10
C GLN A 156 -3.63 11.59 -12.73
N PHE A 157 -3.21 12.86 -12.69
CA PHE A 157 -2.87 13.54 -11.44
C PHE A 157 -4.06 13.64 -10.49
N ASN A 158 -5.28 13.83 -11.00
CA ASN A 158 -6.52 13.83 -10.24
C ASN A 158 -7.02 12.42 -9.84
N ARG A 159 -6.32 11.38 -10.24
CA ARG A 159 -6.57 9.98 -9.83
C ARG A 159 -5.45 9.43 -8.94
N SER A 160 -4.64 10.31 -8.33
CA SER A 160 -3.56 9.92 -7.41
C SER A 160 -4.12 9.60 -6.04
N TYR A 161 -3.71 8.44 -5.50
CA TYR A 161 -4.01 8.01 -4.13
C TYR A 161 -5.50 8.10 -3.78
N LEU A 162 -6.33 7.31 -4.46
CA LEU A 162 -7.79 7.26 -4.26
C LEU A 162 -8.16 6.47 -2.99
N PHE A 163 -7.52 6.78 -1.86
CA PHE A 163 -7.64 6.01 -0.62
C PHE A 163 -9.04 6.09 -0.01
N LYS A 164 -9.67 7.28 0.01
CA LYS A 164 -11.02 7.41 0.54
C LYS A 164 -12.04 6.67 -0.33
N SER A 165 -11.93 6.77 -1.65
CA SER A 165 -12.78 6.03 -2.57
C SER A 165 -12.65 4.50 -2.36
N LEU A 166 -11.44 3.98 -2.14
CA LEU A 166 -11.21 2.58 -1.78
C LEU A 166 -11.89 2.23 -0.44
N LYS A 167 -11.71 3.08 0.58
CA LYS A 167 -12.33 2.87 1.90
C LYS A 167 -13.85 2.84 1.82
N GLU A 168 -14.46 3.78 1.10
CA GLU A 168 -15.92 3.87 0.91
C GLU A 168 -16.48 2.66 0.15
N ALA A 169 -15.68 2.02 -0.70
CA ALA A 169 -16.01 0.76 -1.35
C ALA A 169 -15.82 -0.48 -0.45
N GLY A 170 -15.45 -0.29 0.82
CA GLY A 170 -15.25 -1.38 1.78
C GLY A 170 -13.87 -2.05 1.71
N VAL A 171 -12.93 -1.48 0.95
CA VAL A 171 -11.56 -1.98 0.87
C VAL A 171 -10.83 -1.71 2.19
N ARG A 172 -10.10 -2.70 2.68
CA ARG A 172 -9.21 -2.53 3.84
C ARG A 172 -8.00 -1.72 3.45
N LEU A 173 -7.81 -0.58 4.13
CA LEU A 173 -6.63 0.26 3.98
C LEU A 173 -5.62 -0.03 5.07
N THR A 174 -4.35 -0.14 4.70
CA THR A 174 -3.23 -0.24 5.64
C THR A 174 -2.15 0.76 5.27
N PHE A 175 -1.37 1.18 6.24
CA PHE A 175 -0.37 2.20 6.02
C PHE A 175 0.99 1.79 6.56
N GLY A 176 2.05 2.28 5.90
CA GLY A 176 3.43 2.09 6.28
C GLY A 176 4.30 3.22 5.75
N SER A 177 5.54 3.29 6.22
CA SER A 177 6.48 4.37 5.87
C SER A 177 7.26 4.10 4.59
N ASP A 178 7.35 2.84 4.16
CA ASP A 178 8.26 2.38 3.11
C ASP A 178 9.73 2.82 3.33
N TYR A 179 10.13 2.94 4.62
CA TYR A 179 11.51 3.31 4.96
C TYR A 179 12.52 2.26 4.42
N PRO A 180 13.64 2.67 3.83
CA PRO A 180 14.20 4.03 3.75
C PRO A 180 13.76 4.85 2.53
N SER A 181 12.84 4.37 1.69
CA SER A 181 12.40 5.04 0.45
C SER A 181 11.40 6.19 0.67
N THR A 182 11.36 6.77 1.88
CA THR A 182 10.32 7.73 2.28
C THR A 182 10.46 9.12 1.63
N GLY A 183 11.68 9.55 1.30
CA GLY A 183 11.93 10.91 0.83
C GLY A 183 11.96 12.00 1.93
N ALA A 184 11.47 11.72 3.15
CA ALA A 184 11.42 12.65 4.29
C ALA A 184 12.39 12.29 5.43
N GLY A 185 13.37 11.43 5.16
CA GLY A 185 14.32 10.96 6.18
C GLY A 185 13.62 10.30 7.37
N SER A 186 14.06 10.61 8.58
CA SER A 186 13.49 10.04 9.82
C SER A 186 12.05 10.47 10.11
N LEU A 187 11.60 11.61 9.58
CA LEU A 187 10.20 12.06 9.74
C LEU A 187 9.23 11.12 9.04
N GLY A 188 9.61 10.57 7.90
CA GLY A 188 8.77 9.63 7.14
C GLY A 188 8.44 8.34 7.91
N ILE A 189 9.22 7.98 8.94
CA ILE A 189 8.94 6.80 9.78
C ILE A 189 7.78 7.07 10.75
N SER A 190 7.55 8.33 11.15
CA SER A 190 6.54 8.69 12.14
C SER A 190 5.12 8.42 11.63
N PRO A 191 4.32 7.56 12.29
CA PRO A 191 2.91 7.40 11.94
C PRO A 191 2.12 8.70 12.06
N LEU A 192 2.40 9.55 13.07
CA LEU A 192 1.68 10.82 13.27
C LEU A 192 1.91 11.81 12.12
N TYR A 193 3.15 11.87 11.60
CA TYR A 193 3.48 12.65 10.43
C TYR A 193 2.68 12.18 9.20
N ASN A 194 2.63 10.87 8.98
CA ASN A 194 1.87 10.27 7.89
C ASN A 194 0.33 10.41 8.07
N ILE A 195 -0.17 10.32 9.30
CA ILE A 195 -1.60 10.50 9.62
C ILE A 195 -2.05 11.91 9.24
N GLU A 196 -1.27 12.93 9.59
CA GLU A 196 -1.60 14.31 9.23
C GLU A 196 -1.68 14.47 7.71
N ILE A 197 -0.70 13.95 6.96
CA ILE A 197 -0.68 14.03 5.50
C ILE A 197 -1.85 13.27 4.88
N GLY A 198 -2.15 12.06 5.30
CA GLY A 198 -3.29 11.29 4.79
C GLY A 198 -4.63 11.96 5.08
N HIS A 199 -4.72 12.70 6.19
CA HIS A 199 -5.90 13.49 6.57
C HIS A 199 -6.02 14.80 5.79
N THR A 200 -4.91 15.50 5.52
CA THR A 200 -4.91 16.83 4.89
C THR A 200 -4.66 16.80 3.38
N ARG A 201 -3.89 15.81 2.90
CA ARG A 201 -3.28 15.74 1.56
C ARG A 201 -2.37 16.94 1.26
N GLN A 202 -1.75 17.47 2.32
CA GLN A 202 -0.77 18.56 2.30
C GLN A 202 0.50 18.10 3.02
N ASN A 203 1.59 18.81 2.85
CA ASN A 203 2.76 18.60 3.69
C ASN A 203 2.39 18.83 5.16
N ALA A 204 2.92 18.02 6.06
CA ALA A 204 2.63 18.16 7.48
C ALA A 204 3.15 19.51 8.03
N GLY A 205 2.37 20.15 8.88
CA GLY A 205 2.65 21.48 9.45
C GLY A 205 2.45 22.65 8.47
N GLU A 206 1.89 22.42 7.27
CA GLU A 206 1.75 23.47 6.23
C GLU A 206 0.27 23.72 5.89
N PRO A 207 -0.50 24.46 6.73
CA PRO A 207 -1.93 24.71 6.49
C PRO A 207 -2.21 25.49 5.20
N GLU A 208 -1.29 26.34 4.76
CA GLU A 208 -1.39 27.11 3.53
C GLU A 208 -0.74 26.39 2.32
N GLY A 209 -0.24 25.15 2.53
CA GLY A 209 0.41 24.36 1.50
C GLY A 209 -0.56 23.91 0.40
N LEU A 210 0.00 23.51 -0.75
CA LEU A 210 -0.81 22.97 -1.85
C LEU A 210 -1.42 21.62 -1.43
N ILE A 211 -2.67 21.42 -1.84
CA ILE A 211 -3.42 20.17 -1.60
C ILE A 211 -3.24 19.25 -2.81
N GLN A 212 -2.87 17.98 -2.57
CA GLN A 212 -2.90 16.97 -3.61
C GLN A 212 -4.35 16.70 -4.05
N PRO A 213 -4.69 16.90 -5.32
CA PRO A 213 -6.03 16.60 -5.79
C PRO A 213 -6.29 15.08 -5.94
N PRO A 214 -7.57 14.66 -5.87
CA PRO A 214 -8.69 15.49 -5.49
C PRO A 214 -8.80 15.61 -3.95
N MET A 215 -9.19 16.79 -3.48
CA MET A 215 -9.35 17.05 -2.03
C MET A 215 -10.40 16.11 -1.39
N SER A 216 -11.32 15.57 -2.17
CA SER A 216 -12.32 14.60 -1.70
C SER A 216 -11.72 13.29 -1.19
N GLU A 217 -10.47 12.99 -1.52
CA GLU A 217 -9.76 11.77 -1.09
C GLU A 217 -9.07 11.90 0.29
N ARG A 218 -9.32 12.99 1.03
CA ARG A 218 -8.92 13.14 2.43
C ARG A 218 -9.57 12.06 3.28
N LEU A 219 -8.77 11.37 4.10
CA LEU A 219 -9.24 10.36 5.03
C LEU A 219 -9.63 10.98 6.39
N SER A 220 -10.54 10.35 7.11
CA SER A 220 -10.79 10.71 8.50
C SER A 220 -9.60 10.29 9.39
N LEU A 221 -9.42 10.96 10.53
CA LEU A 221 -8.40 10.56 11.51
C LEU A 221 -8.64 9.14 12.01
N GLU A 222 -9.90 8.74 12.16
CA GLU A 222 -10.26 7.37 12.57
C GLU A 222 -9.78 6.35 11.53
N ASP A 223 -10.00 6.59 10.22
CA ASP A 223 -9.53 5.70 9.17
C ASP A 223 -8.01 5.61 9.14
N MET A 224 -7.32 6.74 9.35
CA MET A 224 -5.87 6.79 9.44
C MET A 224 -5.34 5.96 10.61
N VAL A 225 -5.91 6.13 11.80
CA VAL A 225 -5.52 5.36 13.00
C VAL A 225 -5.78 3.86 12.79
N ARG A 226 -6.93 3.50 12.24
CA ARG A 226 -7.25 2.09 11.93
C ARG A 226 -6.24 1.48 10.96
N GLY A 227 -5.87 2.20 9.92
CA GLY A 227 -4.89 1.75 8.92
C GLY A 227 -3.50 1.49 9.50
N TYR A 228 -3.12 2.19 10.56
CA TYR A 228 -1.85 1.98 11.30
C TYR A 228 -1.96 0.97 12.44
N THR A 229 -3.15 0.51 12.79
CA THR A 229 -3.38 -0.37 13.95
C THR A 229 -4.06 -1.68 13.54
N ILE A 230 -5.37 -1.81 13.73
CA ILE A 230 -6.08 -3.08 13.54
C ILE A 230 -6.06 -3.57 12.09
N ASP A 231 -6.15 -2.66 11.10
CA ASP A 231 -6.12 -3.05 9.70
C ASP A 231 -4.71 -3.50 9.27
N ALA A 232 -3.64 -2.85 9.79
CA ALA A 232 -2.26 -3.32 9.61
C ALA A 232 -2.01 -4.66 10.31
N ALA A 233 -2.53 -4.85 11.53
CA ALA A 233 -2.47 -6.13 12.22
C ALA A 233 -3.13 -7.24 11.41
N TYR A 234 -4.28 -6.97 10.78
CA TYR A 234 -4.92 -7.91 9.86
C TYR A 234 -4.02 -8.26 8.68
N GLN A 235 -3.40 -7.28 8.02
CA GLN A 235 -2.49 -7.55 6.90
C GLN A 235 -1.35 -8.50 7.31
N LEU A 236 -0.88 -8.39 8.56
CA LEU A 236 0.19 -9.23 9.12
C LEU A 236 -0.29 -10.59 9.66
N GLY A 237 -1.59 -10.86 9.70
CA GLY A 237 -2.15 -12.05 10.32
C GLY A 237 -2.03 -12.06 11.85
N MET A 238 -2.05 -10.88 12.47
CA MET A 238 -1.85 -10.67 13.90
C MET A 238 -3.04 -9.99 14.59
N GLU A 239 -4.16 -9.81 13.91
CA GLU A 239 -5.35 -9.10 14.41
C GLU A 239 -5.93 -9.68 15.69
N ASP A 240 -5.73 -10.97 15.96
CA ASP A 240 -6.14 -11.63 17.20
C ASP A 240 -5.17 -11.35 18.38
N GLN A 241 -3.99 -10.77 18.10
CA GLN A 241 -2.93 -10.56 19.08
C GLN A 241 -2.66 -9.09 19.39
N ILE A 242 -2.77 -8.21 18.37
CA ILE A 242 -2.43 -6.78 18.45
C ILE A 242 -3.41 -5.94 17.63
N GLY A 243 -3.20 -4.62 17.65
CA GLY A 243 -3.89 -3.66 16.76
C GLY A 243 -5.18 -3.07 17.33
N SER A 244 -5.68 -3.59 18.47
CA SER A 244 -6.82 -3.02 19.19
C SER A 244 -6.70 -3.29 20.69
N ILE A 245 -7.40 -2.48 21.49
CA ILE A 245 -7.44 -2.63 22.96
C ILE A 245 -8.60 -3.56 23.29
N GLU A 246 -8.30 -4.85 23.40
CA GLU A 246 -9.27 -5.89 23.70
C GLU A 246 -8.70 -6.90 24.70
N VAL A 247 -9.60 -7.52 25.52
CA VAL A 247 -9.20 -8.54 26.48
C VAL A 247 -8.58 -9.74 25.74
N GLY A 248 -7.38 -10.13 26.13
CA GLY A 248 -6.66 -11.26 25.54
C GLY A 248 -5.59 -10.86 24.50
N LYS A 249 -5.60 -9.64 24.03
CA LYS A 249 -4.54 -9.12 23.16
C LYS A 249 -3.34 -8.61 23.96
N LYS A 250 -2.18 -8.51 23.30
CA LYS A 250 -0.97 -7.95 23.88
C LYS A 250 -1.15 -6.46 24.18
N ALA A 251 -0.55 -5.99 25.25
CA ALA A 251 -0.57 -4.58 25.63
C ALA A 251 0.54 -3.78 24.92
N ASP A 252 0.62 -3.90 23.60
CA ASP A 252 1.51 -3.10 22.75
C ASP A 252 0.83 -1.73 22.54
N LEU A 253 1.04 -0.83 23.51
CA LEU A 253 0.35 0.45 23.63
C LEU A 253 1.34 1.61 23.60
N ILE A 254 0.90 2.73 23.07
CA ILE A 254 1.58 4.03 23.21
C ILE A 254 0.67 5.02 23.91
N ILE A 255 1.26 5.98 24.60
CA ILE A 255 0.55 7.11 25.21
C ILE A 255 0.94 8.35 24.40
N LEU A 256 -0.06 9.11 23.97
CA LEU A 256 0.15 10.37 23.27
C LEU A 256 0.03 11.53 24.28
N GLU A 257 0.93 12.52 24.20
CA GLU A 257 0.91 13.72 25.05
C GLU A 257 -0.41 14.51 24.91
N LYS A 258 -1.01 14.51 23.74
CA LYS A 258 -2.27 15.20 23.43
C LYS A 258 -3.27 14.24 22.75
N ASN A 259 -4.55 14.52 22.89
CA ASN A 259 -5.59 13.79 22.18
C ASN A 259 -5.54 14.13 20.68
N LEU A 260 -5.19 13.17 19.85
CA LEU A 260 -5.09 13.27 18.40
C LEU A 260 -6.36 13.86 17.73
N PHE A 261 -7.53 13.63 18.32
CA PHE A 261 -8.81 14.06 17.77
C PHE A 261 -9.24 15.47 18.21
N GLU A 262 -8.47 16.13 19.08
CA GLU A 262 -8.81 17.44 19.67
C GLU A 262 -7.78 18.53 19.39
N VAL A 263 -6.60 18.17 18.88
CA VAL A 263 -5.57 19.13 18.46
C VAL A 263 -5.91 19.79 17.14
N ASP A 264 -5.27 20.92 16.84
CA ASP A 264 -5.30 21.46 15.48
C ASP A 264 -4.74 20.41 14.50
N THR A 265 -5.40 20.29 13.34
CA THR A 265 -5.05 19.28 12.33
C THR A 265 -3.58 19.35 11.92
N TYR A 266 -3.00 20.55 11.84
CA TYR A 266 -1.61 20.76 11.43
C TYR A 266 -0.60 20.74 12.57
N GLU A 267 -1.02 20.33 13.79
CA GLU A 267 -0.17 20.04 14.95
C GLU A 267 -0.07 18.53 15.24
N ILE A 268 -0.75 17.68 14.49
CA ILE A 268 -0.78 16.23 14.72
C ILE A 268 0.63 15.63 14.64
N ASN A 269 1.43 16.07 13.69
CA ASN A 269 2.80 15.60 13.47
C ASN A 269 3.74 15.96 14.65
N GLU A 270 3.38 16.94 15.47
CA GLU A 270 4.16 17.43 16.62
C GLU A 270 3.84 16.71 17.95
N ILE A 271 2.76 15.90 17.98
CA ILE A 271 2.36 15.16 19.18
C ILE A 271 3.48 14.18 19.56
N LYS A 272 3.89 14.24 20.82
CA LYS A 272 4.92 13.32 21.36
C LYS A 272 4.28 12.02 21.80
N VAL A 273 5.08 10.97 21.68
CA VAL A 273 4.78 9.64 22.24
C VAL A 273 5.63 9.49 23.48
N ASP A 274 4.97 9.17 24.63
CA ASP A 274 5.61 8.91 25.92
C ASP A 274 6.06 7.44 26.02
#